data_55f24ed1278ff752316ff264db5b0ebd
#
_entry.id   55f24ed1278ff752316ff264db5b0ebd
#
_cell.length_a   1.000
_cell.length_b   1.000
_cell.length_c   1.000
_cell.angle_alpha   90.00
_cell.angle_beta   90.00
_cell.angle_gamma   90.00
#
_symmetry.space_group_name_H-M   'P 1'
#
loop_
_entity.id
_entity.type
_entity.pdbx_description
1 polymer ?
#
loop_
_entity_poly.entity_id
_entity_poly.type
_entity_poly.pdbx_seq_one_letter_code
_entity_poly.pdbx_strand_id
1 'polypeptide(L)'
;MHYSNVKFGIFTDLHLDIMHDGRARLNAFIDQMEKENVDFIIQLGDFCYPEDTSKCLCSEENLPVNLKNAMITPIDVPKIELLEKFNHFSKPHYHVLGNHELDFCSKKQAMKLYGMENRFYSFTCKGWKFIVLDGNNFKTESGEFKDYYYGDYFDSKDLPYIDPEQMSWLEKELFSDEMPVVIFSHQPLNKSSRGIKNADELLDLFDNVNKNGKRVYLCINGHTHVDVYTECNGVGYYTLNSMSNHWIGKGFAKHRFSNEIESSFPNLQYTFPYKKPLYAVVELDSKRAYIKGKTGEFFEPGPVDMGCKQELSASIRDREIVW
;
A
#
# COMPACT_ATOMS: atom_id res chain seq x y z
N MET A 1 -15.11 5.71 26.33
CA MET A 1 -14.43 4.41 26.05
C MET A 1 -12.96 4.55 26.35
N HIS A 2 -12.33 3.58 27.00
CA HIS A 2 -10.87 3.58 27.15
C HIS A 2 -10.26 2.96 25.88
N TYR A 3 -9.64 3.79 25.05
CA TYR A 3 -8.79 3.30 23.96
C TYR A 3 -7.44 2.91 24.56
N SER A 4 -7.00 1.69 24.30
CA SER A 4 -5.65 1.29 24.67
C SER A 4 -4.68 1.65 23.55
N ASN A 5 -3.42 1.85 23.88
CA ASN A 5 -2.40 2.11 22.90
C ASN A 5 -2.29 0.94 21.93
N VAL A 6 -2.29 1.25 20.64
CA VAL A 6 -2.06 0.29 19.55
C VAL A 6 -0.72 0.58 18.92
N LYS A 7 0.05 -0.47 18.66
CA LYS A 7 1.35 -0.37 17.98
C LYS A 7 1.38 -1.31 16.78
N PHE A 8 1.64 -0.80 15.58
CA PHE A 8 1.67 -1.63 14.39
C PHE A 8 2.83 -1.28 13.45
N GLY A 9 3.24 -2.29 12.70
CA GLY A 9 4.25 -2.15 11.65
C GLY A 9 3.60 -1.90 10.29
N ILE A 10 4.19 -0.99 9.49
CA ILE A 10 3.63 -0.61 8.20
C ILE A 10 4.70 -0.36 7.16
N PHE A 11 4.45 -0.81 5.93
CA PHE A 11 5.19 -0.44 4.74
C PHE A 11 4.30 -0.43 3.50
N THR A 12 4.83 0.06 2.39
CA THR A 12 4.17 0.15 1.10
C THR A 12 5.18 0.02 -0.03
N ASP A 13 4.71 -0.33 -1.21
CA ASP A 13 5.49 -0.25 -2.47
C ASP A 13 6.86 -0.98 -2.35
N LEU A 14 6.82 -2.26 -1.93
CA LEU A 14 8.00 -3.11 -1.88
C LEU A 14 8.55 -3.40 -3.29
N HIS A 15 7.65 -3.62 -4.26
CA HIS A 15 7.98 -3.85 -5.66
C HIS A 15 9.00 -4.97 -5.88
N LEU A 16 8.63 -6.19 -5.54
CA LEU A 16 9.47 -7.37 -5.78
C LEU A 16 9.78 -7.63 -7.27
N ASP A 17 8.98 -7.03 -8.15
CA ASP A 17 9.14 -7.00 -9.60
C ASP A 17 10.25 -6.05 -10.08
N ILE A 18 10.58 -5.04 -9.27
CA ILE A 18 11.55 -4.00 -9.59
C ILE A 18 12.83 -4.14 -8.78
N MET A 19 12.73 -4.50 -7.49
CA MET A 19 13.85 -4.49 -6.56
C MET A 19 14.49 -5.87 -6.40
N HIS A 20 15.77 -5.97 -6.77
CA HIS A 20 16.56 -7.19 -6.71
C HIS A 20 16.78 -7.75 -5.28
N ASP A 21 16.76 -6.90 -4.26
CA ASP A 21 17.00 -7.25 -2.86
C ASP A 21 15.71 -7.33 -2.01
N GLY A 22 14.53 -7.51 -2.64
CA GLY A 22 13.24 -7.51 -1.98
C GLY A 22 13.13 -8.48 -0.80
N ARG A 23 13.76 -9.67 -0.89
CA ARG A 23 13.84 -10.63 0.22
C ARG A 23 14.53 -10.04 1.45
N ALA A 24 15.66 -9.36 1.26
CA ALA A 24 16.39 -8.73 2.36
C ALA A 24 15.59 -7.58 2.98
N ARG A 25 14.86 -6.83 2.16
CA ARG A 25 13.99 -5.73 2.60
C ARG A 25 12.85 -6.23 3.48
N LEU A 26 12.13 -7.24 3.01
CA LEU A 26 11.03 -7.83 3.78
C LEU A 26 11.53 -8.46 5.09
N ASN A 27 12.66 -9.17 5.05
CA ASN A 27 13.26 -9.76 6.24
C ASN A 27 13.59 -8.69 7.28
N ALA A 28 14.22 -7.60 6.86
CA ALA A 28 14.56 -6.49 7.74
C ALA A 28 13.31 -5.85 8.40
N PHE A 29 12.19 -5.78 7.68
CA PHE A 29 10.91 -5.35 8.23
C PHE A 29 10.38 -6.34 9.27
N ILE A 30 10.26 -7.61 8.92
CA ILE A 30 9.72 -8.66 9.80
C ILE A 30 10.55 -8.74 11.09
N ASP A 31 11.88 -8.82 10.97
CA ASP A 31 12.79 -8.90 12.12
C ASP A 31 12.66 -7.67 13.04
N GLN A 32 12.42 -6.50 12.48
CA GLN A 32 12.19 -5.29 13.28
C GLN A 32 10.82 -5.33 13.98
N MET A 33 9.77 -5.78 13.29
CA MET A 33 8.42 -5.84 13.86
C MET A 33 8.32 -6.87 14.99
N GLU A 34 9.05 -7.99 14.90
CA GLU A 34 9.17 -8.94 16.00
C GLU A 34 9.84 -8.30 17.24
N LYS A 35 10.93 -7.56 17.04
CA LYS A 35 11.64 -6.84 18.13
C LYS A 35 10.79 -5.75 18.77
N GLU A 36 10.03 -5.02 17.96
CA GLU A 36 9.12 -3.97 18.44
C GLU A 36 7.88 -4.54 19.12
N ASN A 37 7.62 -5.84 19.00
CA ASN A 37 6.45 -6.53 19.53
C ASN A 37 5.14 -5.81 19.20
N VAL A 38 4.94 -5.56 17.91
CA VAL A 38 3.76 -4.87 17.39
C VAL A 38 2.48 -5.70 17.60
N ASP A 39 1.32 -5.07 17.60
CA ASP A 39 0.02 -5.73 17.70
C ASP A 39 -0.39 -6.40 16.38
N PHE A 40 -0.01 -5.79 15.24
CA PHE A 40 -0.21 -6.32 13.90
C PHE A 40 0.77 -5.68 12.90
N ILE A 41 0.80 -6.24 11.70
CA ILE A 41 1.51 -5.63 10.56
C ILE A 41 0.54 -5.42 9.39
N ILE A 42 0.82 -4.40 8.57
CA ILE A 42 0.06 -4.13 7.36
C ILE A 42 0.97 -3.67 6.22
N GLN A 43 0.71 -4.15 5.02
CA GLN A 43 1.28 -3.63 3.78
C GLN A 43 0.22 -2.87 2.98
N LEU A 44 0.57 -1.75 2.35
CA LEU A 44 -0.36 -0.83 1.71
C LEU A 44 -0.39 -0.93 0.18
N GLY A 45 -0.08 -2.09 -0.39
CA GLY A 45 -0.12 -2.35 -1.84
C GLY A 45 1.22 -2.21 -2.54
N ASP A 46 1.22 -2.61 -3.79
CA ASP A 46 2.40 -2.70 -4.66
C ASP A 46 3.52 -3.54 -4.02
N PHE A 47 3.10 -4.67 -3.45
CA PHE A 47 4.00 -5.64 -2.80
C PHE A 47 4.66 -6.53 -3.86
N CYS A 48 3.86 -7.29 -4.58
CA CYS A 48 4.28 -8.12 -5.70
C CYS A 48 3.08 -8.63 -6.50
N TYR A 49 3.37 -9.04 -7.73
CA TYR A 49 2.46 -9.81 -8.56
C TYR A 49 3.23 -10.90 -9.32
N PRO A 50 2.63 -12.04 -9.67
CA PRO A 50 3.20 -12.99 -10.62
C PRO A 50 3.24 -12.38 -12.02
N GLU A 51 4.32 -12.61 -12.79
CA GLU A 51 4.47 -12.06 -14.14
C GLU A 51 3.66 -12.83 -15.19
N ASP A 52 3.44 -14.12 -14.97
CA ASP A 52 2.67 -14.97 -15.88
C ASP A 52 1.51 -15.65 -15.16
N THR A 53 0.53 -14.86 -14.78
CA THR A 53 -0.66 -15.36 -14.10
C THR A 53 -1.57 -16.20 -14.99
N SER A 54 -1.42 -16.12 -16.33
CA SER A 54 -2.18 -16.95 -17.25
C SER A 54 -1.88 -18.45 -17.06
N LYS A 55 -0.66 -18.78 -16.61
CA LYS A 55 -0.25 -20.14 -16.26
C LYS A 55 -0.49 -20.50 -14.81
N CYS A 56 -0.45 -19.51 -13.92
CA CYS A 56 -0.63 -19.73 -12.48
C CYS A 56 -2.09 -19.89 -12.07
N LEU A 57 -3.01 -19.37 -12.87
CA LEU A 57 -4.39 -19.14 -12.45
C LEU A 57 -5.37 -19.77 -13.43
N CYS A 58 -5.03 -20.93 -13.96
CA CYS A 58 -5.68 -21.66 -15.07
C CYS A 58 -7.18 -21.88 -14.97
N SER A 59 -7.83 -21.57 -13.90
CA SER A 59 -9.28 -21.40 -13.81
C SER A 59 -9.62 -20.74 -12.49
N GLU A 60 -10.57 -19.85 -12.50
CA GLU A 60 -11.08 -19.17 -11.31
C GLU A 60 -11.59 -20.16 -10.24
N GLU A 61 -11.90 -21.40 -10.64
CA GLU A 61 -12.48 -22.43 -9.78
C GLU A 61 -11.47 -23.31 -9.05
N ASN A 62 -10.19 -23.35 -9.45
CA ASN A 62 -9.23 -24.38 -9.01
C ASN A 62 -7.85 -23.86 -8.60
N LEU A 63 -7.77 -22.71 -7.92
CA LEU A 63 -6.53 -22.40 -7.23
C LEU A 63 -6.38 -23.38 -6.05
N PRO A 64 -5.33 -24.22 -6.04
CA PRO A 64 -5.08 -25.09 -4.91
C PRO A 64 -4.88 -24.26 -3.64
N VAL A 65 -5.39 -24.75 -2.53
CA VAL A 65 -5.16 -24.20 -1.19
C VAL A 65 -3.65 -24.11 -0.87
N ASN A 66 -2.86 -24.94 -1.55
CA ASN A 66 -1.41 -24.92 -1.50
C ASN A 66 -0.86 -24.39 -2.84
N LEU A 67 -0.34 -23.17 -2.84
CA LEU A 67 0.29 -22.52 -3.99
C LEU A 67 1.42 -23.36 -4.63
N LYS A 68 1.97 -24.34 -3.90
CA LYS A 68 3.01 -25.26 -4.41
C LYS A 68 2.54 -26.12 -5.58
N ASN A 69 1.24 -26.28 -5.77
CA ASN A 69 0.65 -27.05 -6.87
C ASN A 69 0.08 -26.16 -7.99
N ALA A 70 0.13 -24.84 -7.86
CA ALA A 70 -0.18 -23.94 -8.95
C ALA A 70 0.93 -24.06 -10.01
N MET A 71 0.60 -23.94 -11.30
CA MET A 71 1.60 -23.85 -12.36
C MET A 71 2.28 -22.46 -12.30
N ILE A 72 2.96 -22.20 -11.18
CA ILE A 72 3.71 -20.99 -10.92
C ILE A 72 5.02 -21.12 -11.71
N THR A 73 5.37 -20.09 -12.44
CA THR A 73 6.65 -20.08 -13.14
C THR A 73 7.81 -20.00 -12.14
N PRO A 74 8.99 -20.54 -12.46
CA PRO A 74 10.15 -20.46 -11.55
C PRO A 74 10.51 -19.03 -11.14
N ILE A 75 10.21 -18.02 -11.97
CA ILE A 75 10.46 -16.60 -11.68
C ILE A 75 9.52 -16.04 -10.59
N ASP A 76 8.33 -16.61 -10.43
CA ASP A 76 7.35 -16.16 -9.46
C ASP A 76 7.49 -16.82 -8.09
N VAL A 77 8.14 -17.99 -8.03
CA VAL A 77 8.32 -18.74 -6.76
C VAL A 77 8.90 -17.87 -5.64
N PRO A 78 9.97 -17.09 -5.85
CA PRO A 78 10.51 -16.24 -4.79
C PRO A 78 9.54 -15.16 -4.30
N LYS A 79 8.69 -14.63 -5.18
CA LYS A 79 7.69 -13.61 -4.83
C LYS A 79 6.61 -14.21 -3.93
N ILE A 80 6.13 -15.39 -4.26
CA ILE A 80 5.12 -16.11 -3.49
C ILE A 80 5.66 -16.55 -2.13
N GLU A 81 6.90 -17.07 -2.08
CA GLU A 81 7.54 -17.40 -0.80
C GLU A 81 7.64 -16.18 0.14
N LEU A 82 7.89 -15.00 -0.41
CA LEU A 82 7.97 -13.78 0.39
C LEU A 82 6.59 -13.31 0.87
N LEU A 83 5.56 -13.47 0.04
CA LEU A 83 4.18 -13.21 0.45
C LEU A 83 3.74 -14.20 1.54
N GLU A 84 4.03 -15.50 1.38
CA GLU A 84 3.78 -16.50 2.41
C GLU A 84 4.53 -16.16 3.71
N LYS A 85 5.77 -15.68 3.61
CA LYS A 85 6.54 -15.26 4.79
C LYS A 85 5.87 -14.10 5.51
N PHE A 86 5.35 -13.11 4.82
CA PHE A 86 4.57 -12.02 5.42
C PHE A 86 3.31 -12.57 6.11
N ASN A 87 2.60 -13.48 5.45
CA ASN A 87 1.37 -14.11 5.95
C ASN A 87 1.59 -15.06 7.16
N HIS A 88 2.84 -15.47 7.40
CA HIS A 88 3.22 -16.28 8.58
C HIS A 88 3.82 -15.45 9.71
N PHE A 89 3.67 -14.13 9.69
CA PHE A 89 4.06 -13.30 10.82
C PHE A 89 3.34 -13.75 12.10
N SER A 90 4.02 -13.67 13.25
CA SER A 90 3.52 -14.20 14.53
C SER A 90 2.26 -13.50 15.08
N LYS A 91 1.92 -12.33 14.54
CA LYS A 91 0.76 -11.52 14.92
C LYS A 91 -0.18 -11.34 13.71
N PRO A 92 -1.40 -10.80 13.90
CA PRO A 92 -2.28 -10.46 12.78
C PRO A 92 -1.56 -9.66 11.70
N HIS A 93 -1.86 -9.97 10.45
CA HIS A 93 -1.32 -9.30 9.28
C HIS A 93 -2.44 -8.94 8.31
N TYR A 94 -2.27 -7.82 7.62
CA TYR A 94 -3.30 -7.26 6.75
C TYR A 94 -2.71 -6.78 5.42
N HIS A 95 -3.54 -6.79 4.39
CA HIS A 95 -3.17 -6.40 3.04
C HIS A 95 -4.09 -5.31 2.50
N VAL A 96 -3.50 -4.37 1.80
CA VAL A 96 -4.18 -3.46 0.88
C VAL A 96 -3.74 -3.83 -0.52
N LEU A 97 -4.64 -3.86 -1.49
CA LEU A 97 -4.29 -4.05 -2.90
C LEU A 97 -3.78 -2.72 -3.48
N GLY A 98 -2.61 -2.73 -4.08
CA GLY A 98 -2.11 -1.67 -4.95
C GLY A 98 -2.57 -1.86 -6.38
N ASN A 99 -2.22 -0.93 -7.26
CA ASN A 99 -2.58 -1.05 -8.67
C ASN A 99 -1.73 -2.11 -9.38
N HIS A 100 -0.46 -2.25 -9.00
CA HIS A 100 0.44 -3.21 -9.64
C HIS A 100 0.16 -4.68 -9.30
N GLU A 101 -0.59 -4.99 -8.25
CA GLU A 101 -1.14 -6.33 -8.04
C GLU A 101 -2.07 -6.77 -9.19
N LEU A 102 -2.59 -5.81 -9.97
CA LEU A 102 -3.58 -6.04 -11.03
C LEU A 102 -3.02 -5.92 -12.45
N ASP A 103 -1.71 -5.80 -12.59
CA ASP A 103 -1.06 -5.69 -13.91
C ASP A 103 -1.23 -6.95 -14.76
N PHE A 104 -1.28 -8.13 -14.12
CA PHE A 104 -1.34 -9.42 -14.80
C PHE A 104 -2.45 -10.36 -14.31
N CYS A 105 -3.37 -9.86 -13.51
CA CYS A 105 -4.48 -10.67 -13.02
C CYS A 105 -5.74 -9.84 -12.74
N SER A 106 -6.85 -10.52 -12.51
CA SER A 106 -8.07 -9.90 -12.00
C SER A 106 -7.95 -9.61 -10.50
N LYS A 107 -8.77 -8.68 -10.01
CA LYS A 107 -8.87 -8.35 -8.58
C LYS A 107 -9.19 -9.59 -7.72
N LYS A 108 -10.09 -10.45 -8.19
CA LYS A 108 -10.44 -11.71 -7.52
C LYS A 108 -9.24 -12.66 -7.40
N GLN A 109 -8.40 -12.71 -8.43
CA GLN A 109 -7.19 -13.52 -8.41
C GLN A 109 -6.14 -12.95 -7.47
N ALA A 110 -5.93 -11.63 -7.48
CA ALA A 110 -5.05 -10.95 -6.54
C ALA A 110 -5.50 -11.19 -5.09
N MET A 111 -6.76 -10.97 -4.76
CA MET A 111 -7.32 -11.25 -3.42
C MET A 111 -7.04 -12.68 -2.97
N LYS A 112 -7.23 -13.65 -3.85
CA LYS A 112 -6.98 -15.06 -3.52
C LYS A 112 -5.50 -15.35 -3.27
N LEU A 113 -4.60 -14.75 -4.05
CA LEU A 113 -3.16 -14.86 -3.86
C LEU A 113 -2.74 -14.30 -2.49
N TYR A 114 -3.30 -13.18 -2.08
CA TYR A 114 -3.02 -12.51 -0.81
C TYR A 114 -3.78 -13.10 0.38
N GLY A 115 -4.68 -14.06 0.16
CA GLY A 115 -5.52 -14.63 1.22
C GLY A 115 -6.58 -13.68 1.74
N MET A 116 -7.00 -12.70 0.93
CA MET A 116 -8.02 -11.71 1.29
C MET A 116 -9.42 -12.24 0.96
N GLU A 117 -10.34 -12.16 1.92
CA GLU A 117 -11.75 -12.50 1.68
C GLU A 117 -12.49 -11.41 0.89
N ASN A 118 -12.16 -10.13 1.16
CA ASN A 118 -12.74 -8.96 0.51
C ASN A 118 -11.65 -7.94 0.15
N ARG A 119 -11.89 -7.16 -0.91
CA ARG A 119 -11.00 -6.08 -1.36
C ARG A 119 -11.02 -4.86 -0.43
N PHE A 120 -12.14 -4.66 0.28
CA PHE A 120 -12.29 -3.68 1.36
C PHE A 120 -12.90 -4.38 2.58
N TYR A 121 -12.48 -4.01 3.76
CA TYR A 121 -12.88 -4.63 5.01
C TYR A 121 -12.52 -3.76 6.21
N SER A 122 -13.02 -4.13 7.39
CA SER A 122 -12.61 -3.55 8.66
C SER A 122 -12.14 -4.61 9.64
N PHE A 123 -11.33 -4.20 10.59
CA PHE A 123 -10.92 -4.99 11.75
C PHE A 123 -10.76 -4.08 12.96
N THR A 124 -10.71 -4.69 14.14
CA THR A 124 -10.56 -3.94 15.39
C THR A 124 -9.32 -4.40 16.14
N CYS A 125 -8.64 -3.46 16.78
CA CYS A 125 -7.52 -3.75 17.69
C CYS A 125 -7.58 -2.78 18.85
N LYS A 126 -7.66 -3.30 20.09
CA LYS A 126 -7.58 -2.52 21.33
C LYS A 126 -8.52 -1.31 21.39
N GLY A 127 -9.73 -1.41 20.81
CA GLY A 127 -10.74 -0.36 20.81
C GLY A 127 -10.62 0.66 19.68
N TRP A 128 -9.69 0.47 18.77
CA TRP A 128 -9.61 1.17 17.49
C TRP A 128 -10.21 0.33 16.36
N LYS A 129 -10.88 0.99 15.45
CA LYS A 129 -11.34 0.41 14.18
C LYS A 129 -10.37 0.80 13.08
N PHE A 130 -9.99 -0.18 12.28
CA PHE A 130 -9.14 -0.01 11.10
C PHE A 130 -9.96 -0.40 9.86
N ILE A 131 -9.96 0.45 8.88
CA ILE A 131 -10.69 0.24 7.63
C ILE A 131 -9.69 0.17 6.48
N VAL A 132 -9.81 -0.84 5.64
CA VAL A 132 -9.05 -0.99 4.39
C VAL A 132 -9.97 -0.66 3.23
N LEU A 133 -9.52 0.24 2.34
CA LEU A 133 -10.22 0.63 1.13
C LEU A 133 -9.41 0.26 -0.13
N ASP A 134 -10.12 -0.05 -1.19
CA ASP A 134 -9.58 -0.41 -2.49
C ASP A 134 -9.91 0.68 -3.53
N GLY A 135 -8.91 1.45 -3.95
CA GLY A 135 -9.05 2.50 -4.96
C GLY A 135 -8.88 1.99 -6.40
N ASN A 136 -8.69 0.68 -6.62
CA ASN A 136 -8.35 0.12 -7.92
C ASN A 136 -9.57 -0.04 -8.85
N ASN A 137 -10.25 1.05 -9.12
CA ASN A 137 -11.37 1.15 -10.02
C ASN A 137 -11.18 2.34 -10.97
N PHE A 138 -11.75 2.24 -12.15
CA PHE A 138 -11.84 3.37 -13.09
C PHE A 138 -13.28 3.57 -13.56
N LYS A 139 -13.56 4.77 -14.02
CA LYS A 139 -14.87 5.12 -14.59
C LYS A 139 -14.75 5.15 -16.11
N THR A 140 -15.63 4.41 -16.79
CA THR A 140 -15.70 4.39 -18.25
C THR A 140 -16.32 5.67 -18.78
N GLU A 141 -16.18 5.92 -20.08
CA GLU A 141 -16.85 7.04 -20.77
C GLU A 141 -18.38 6.99 -20.64
N SER A 142 -18.97 5.79 -20.51
CA SER A 142 -20.41 5.61 -20.23
C SER A 142 -20.80 5.89 -18.78
N GLY A 143 -19.84 6.12 -17.88
CA GLY A 143 -20.07 6.39 -16.47
C GLY A 143 -20.13 5.14 -15.59
N GLU A 144 -19.89 3.95 -16.13
CA GLU A 144 -19.84 2.69 -15.40
C GLU A 144 -18.50 2.56 -14.65
N PHE A 145 -18.54 2.02 -13.42
CA PHE A 145 -17.33 1.69 -12.66
C PHE A 145 -16.85 0.29 -13.01
N LYS A 146 -15.56 0.14 -13.22
CA LYS A 146 -14.89 -1.13 -13.49
C LYS A 146 -13.68 -1.33 -12.59
N ASP A 147 -13.49 -2.59 -12.18
CA ASP A 147 -12.24 -3.02 -11.52
C ASP A 147 -11.07 -2.96 -12.50
N TYR A 148 -9.87 -2.67 -12.00
CA TYR A 148 -8.65 -2.92 -12.78
C TYR A 148 -8.54 -4.41 -13.10
N TYR A 149 -8.13 -4.69 -14.32
CA TYR A 149 -8.09 -6.04 -14.84
C TYR A 149 -6.95 -6.19 -15.85
N TYR A 150 -5.93 -6.99 -15.54
CA TYR A 150 -4.78 -7.26 -16.42
C TYR A 150 -4.14 -6.00 -17.00
N GLY A 151 -3.95 -4.97 -16.19
CA GLY A 151 -3.30 -3.72 -16.59
C GLY A 151 -4.15 -2.80 -17.50
N ASP A 152 -5.44 -3.08 -17.68
CA ASP A 152 -6.33 -2.27 -18.55
C ASP A 152 -6.49 -0.82 -18.07
N TYR A 153 -6.20 -0.56 -16.82
CA TYR A 153 -6.24 0.78 -16.25
C TYR A 153 -5.17 1.72 -16.81
N PHE A 154 -4.08 1.22 -17.40
CA PHE A 154 -3.03 2.05 -17.99
C PHE A 154 -3.54 2.96 -19.12
N ASP A 155 -4.56 2.51 -19.84
CA ASP A 155 -5.16 3.26 -20.93
C ASP A 155 -6.30 4.18 -20.47
N SER A 156 -6.76 4.05 -19.23
CA SER A 156 -7.83 4.89 -18.68
C SER A 156 -7.29 6.23 -18.20
N LYS A 157 -8.09 7.29 -18.36
CA LYS A 157 -7.78 8.65 -17.86
C LYS A 157 -8.54 9.00 -16.58
N ASP A 158 -9.61 8.28 -16.28
CA ASP A 158 -10.53 8.60 -15.20
C ASP A 158 -10.40 7.55 -14.08
N LEU A 159 -9.30 7.62 -13.37
CA LEU A 159 -8.90 6.73 -12.27
C LEU A 159 -7.97 7.46 -11.28
N PRO A 160 -7.81 6.94 -10.05
CA PRO A 160 -8.52 5.86 -9.37
C PRO A 160 -9.84 6.31 -8.74
N TYR A 161 -10.71 5.36 -8.36
CA TYR A 161 -11.99 5.65 -7.69
C TYR A 161 -12.26 4.69 -6.52
N ILE A 162 -13.00 5.17 -5.51
CA ILE A 162 -13.78 4.33 -4.60
C ILE A 162 -15.16 4.17 -5.24
N ASP A 163 -15.54 2.94 -5.59
CA ASP A 163 -16.79 2.67 -6.30
C ASP A 163 -18.04 2.79 -5.37
N PRO A 164 -19.24 2.91 -5.93
CA PRO A 164 -20.47 3.13 -5.14
C PRO A 164 -20.82 2.01 -4.15
N GLU A 165 -20.45 0.76 -4.45
CA GLU A 165 -20.66 -0.35 -3.52
C GLU A 165 -19.85 -0.14 -2.25
N GLN A 166 -18.55 0.16 -2.43
CA GLN A 166 -17.64 0.41 -1.33
C GLN A 166 -17.99 1.69 -0.56
N MET A 167 -18.42 2.76 -1.25
CA MET A 167 -18.89 3.99 -0.59
C MET A 167 -20.10 3.72 0.31
N SER A 168 -21.09 2.95 -0.16
CA SER A 168 -22.26 2.59 0.63
C SER A 168 -21.91 1.70 1.83
N TRP A 169 -20.95 0.79 1.66
CA TRP A 169 -20.44 -0.04 2.75
C TRP A 169 -19.68 0.81 3.77
N LEU A 170 -18.79 1.71 3.32
CA LEU A 170 -18.00 2.58 4.18
C LEU A 170 -18.87 3.48 5.05
N GLU A 171 -19.90 4.08 4.46
CA GLU A 171 -20.87 4.88 5.22
C GLU A 171 -21.52 4.08 6.35
N LYS A 172 -22.04 2.88 6.06
CA LYS A 172 -22.62 2.00 7.08
C LYS A 172 -21.61 1.62 8.16
N GLU A 173 -20.39 1.30 7.75
CA GLU A 173 -19.33 0.88 8.65
C GLU A 173 -18.90 2.02 9.60
N LEU A 174 -18.82 3.26 9.10
CA LEU A 174 -18.50 4.43 9.91
C LEU A 174 -19.60 4.82 10.90
N PHE A 175 -20.87 4.51 10.60
CA PHE A 175 -21.98 4.79 11.50
C PHE A 175 -22.38 3.59 12.39
N SER A 176 -21.72 2.42 12.24
CA SER A 176 -22.09 1.21 12.99
C SER A 176 -21.76 1.28 14.50
N ASP A 177 -20.77 2.07 14.88
CA ASP A 177 -20.34 2.28 16.27
C ASP A 177 -19.59 3.62 16.43
N GLU A 178 -19.04 3.87 17.61
CA GLU A 178 -18.33 5.11 17.95
C GLU A 178 -16.81 4.92 18.13
N MET A 179 -16.24 3.83 17.64
CA MET A 179 -14.80 3.61 17.74
C MET A 179 -14.01 4.65 16.93
N PRO A 180 -12.82 5.05 17.42
CA PRO A 180 -11.90 5.85 16.62
C PRO A 180 -11.41 5.03 15.42
N VAL A 181 -11.29 5.69 14.27
CA VAL A 181 -11.01 5.06 12.98
C VAL A 181 -9.71 5.54 12.38
N VAL A 182 -8.90 4.58 11.91
CA VAL A 182 -7.80 4.79 10.99
C VAL A 182 -8.12 4.06 9.68
N ILE A 183 -7.91 4.74 8.54
CA ILE A 183 -8.23 4.21 7.21
C ILE A 183 -6.95 3.95 6.43
N PHE A 184 -6.85 2.80 5.81
CA PHE A 184 -5.75 2.41 4.92
C PHE A 184 -6.25 2.28 3.49
N SER A 185 -5.43 2.74 2.54
CA SER A 185 -5.63 2.56 1.11
C SER A 185 -4.28 2.53 0.41
N HIS A 186 -4.23 2.09 -0.83
CA HIS A 186 -3.01 2.25 -1.62
C HIS A 186 -2.92 3.68 -2.16
N GLN A 187 -3.93 4.14 -2.90
CA GLN A 187 -3.97 5.49 -3.44
C GLN A 187 -4.40 6.51 -2.37
N PRO A 188 -3.92 7.76 -2.43
CA PRO A 188 -4.34 8.84 -1.53
C PRO A 188 -5.85 9.08 -1.59
N LEU A 189 -6.48 9.23 -0.41
CA LEU A 189 -7.93 9.49 -0.28
C LEU A 189 -8.28 10.98 -0.28
N ASN A 190 -7.30 11.86 -0.47
CA ASN A 190 -7.46 13.31 -0.54
C ASN A 190 -7.29 13.81 -1.98
N LYS A 191 -7.44 15.13 -2.16
CA LYS A 191 -7.29 15.83 -3.47
C LYS A 191 -5.84 15.95 -3.95
N SER A 192 -5.03 14.92 -3.77
CA SER A 192 -3.69 14.90 -4.33
C SER A 192 -3.72 14.60 -5.83
N SER A 193 -2.64 14.91 -6.54
CA SER A 193 -2.54 14.71 -7.99
C SER A 193 -2.67 13.25 -8.44
N ARG A 194 -2.41 12.31 -7.56
CA ARG A 194 -2.54 10.85 -7.76
C ARG A 194 -3.57 10.22 -6.84
N GLY A 195 -4.37 11.05 -6.16
CA GLY A 195 -5.45 10.60 -5.28
C GLY A 195 -6.68 10.17 -6.06
N ILE A 196 -7.61 9.57 -5.33
CA ILE A 196 -8.88 9.12 -5.91
C ILE A 196 -9.67 10.31 -6.49
N LYS A 197 -10.39 10.07 -7.57
CA LYS A 197 -11.13 11.12 -8.30
C LYS A 197 -12.35 11.63 -7.54
N ASN A 198 -13.00 10.76 -6.78
CA ASN A 198 -14.13 11.11 -5.94
C ASN A 198 -13.74 11.43 -4.47
N ALA A 199 -12.57 12.04 -4.28
CA ALA A 199 -12.11 12.46 -2.94
C ALA A 199 -13.10 13.38 -2.24
N ASP A 200 -13.84 14.25 -2.96
CA ASP A 200 -14.84 15.14 -2.37
C ASP A 200 -15.93 14.37 -1.63
N GLU A 201 -16.41 13.26 -2.22
CA GLU A 201 -17.43 12.41 -1.59
C GLU A 201 -16.95 11.82 -0.26
N LEU A 202 -15.68 11.39 -0.20
CA LEU A 202 -15.06 10.89 1.04
C LEU A 202 -14.84 11.98 2.07
N LEU A 203 -14.36 13.16 1.65
CA LEU A 203 -14.17 14.30 2.55
C LEU A 203 -15.48 14.72 3.19
N ASP A 204 -16.57 14.80 2.41
CA ASP A 204 -17.91 15.12 2.89
C ASP A 204 -18.45 14.05 3.85
N LEU A 205 -18.22 12.76 3.55
CA LEU A 205 -18.60 11.65 4.44
C LEU A 205 -17.85 11.73 5.77
N PHE A 206 -16.54 11.92 5.76
CA PHE A 206 -15.72 12.01 6.98
C PHE A 206 -16.10 13.24 7.81
N ASP A 207 -16.34 14.38 7.15
CA ASP A 207 -16.83 15.58 7.81
C ASP A 207 -18.18 15.35 8.51
N ASN A 208 -19.12 14.69 7.82
CA ASN A 208 -20.42 14.34 8.38
C ASN A 208 -20.30 13.38 9.58
N VAL A 209 -19.46 12.36 9.50
CA VAL A 209 -19.19 11.42 10.61
C VAL A 209 -18.60 12.16 11.81
N ASN A 210 -17.69 13.11 11.58
CA ASN A 210 -16.98 13.82 12.62
C ASN A 210 -17.76 14.97 13.26
N LYS A 211 -18.90 15.41 12.68
CA LYS A 211 -19.75 16.49 13.23
C LYS A 211 -20.31 16.18 14.62
N ASN A 212 -20.60 14.92 14.91
CA ASN A 212 -21.19 14.44 16.15
C ASN A 212 -20.18 13.80 17.13
N GLY A 213 -18.91 14.12 17.00
CA GLY A 213 -17.80 13.56 17.75
C GLY A 213 -16.76 12.99 16.81
N LYS A 214 -15.51 13.40 16.96
CA LYS A 214 -14.42 12.98 16.08
C LYS A 214 -14.23 11.46 16.12
N ARG A 215 -14.33 10.82 14.97
CA ARG A 215 -14.13 9.36 14.81
C ARG A 215 -13.08 9.03 13.78
N VAL A 216 -13.13 9.63 12.59
CA VAL A 216 -12.08 9.44 11.57
C VAL A 216 -10.90 10.35 11.90
N TYR A 217 -9.77 9.79 12.23
CA TYR A 217 -8.59 10.50 12.69
C TYR A 217 -7.49 10.59 11.64
N LEU A 218 -7.23 9.48 10.92
CA LEU A 218 -6.07 9.37 10.07
C LEU A 218 -6.35 8.44 8.89
N CYS A 219 -5.96 8.89 7.70
CA CYS A 219 -5.87 8.07 6.49
C CYS A 219 -4.39 7.87 6.15
N ILE A 220 -3.96 6.64 5.93
CA ILE A 220 -2.57 6.31 5.56
C ILE A 220 -2.57 5.56 4.23
N ASN A 221 -1.74 6.02 3.30
CA ASN A 221 -1.62 5.44 1.96
C ASN A 221 -0.16 5.36 1.49
N GLY A 222 0.08 4.67 0.37
CA GLY A 222 1.33 4.56 -0.37
C GLY A 222 1.29 5.24 -1.74
N HIS A 223 1.63 4.47 -2.79
CA HIS A 223 1.45 4.77 -4.22
C HIS A 223 2.36 5.87 -4.80
N THR A 224 2.56 6.96 -4.11
CA THR A 224 3.28 8.11 -4.68
C THR A 224 4.77 8.13 -4.35
N HIS A 225 5.25 7.19 -3.53
CA HIS A 225 6.65 7.03 -3.12
C HIS A 225 7.23 8.32 -2.50
N VAL A 226 6.45 8.99 -1.65
CA VAL A 226 6.85 10.21 -0.94
C VAL A 226 6.44 10.16 0.53
N ASP A 227 7.14 10.90 1.39
CA ASP A 227 6.78 11.09 2.80
C ASP A 227 6.08 12.43 2.99
N VAL A 228 4.75 12.44 2.90
CA VAL A 228 3.94 13.67 2.96
C VAL A 228 2.78 13.53 3.93
N TYR A 229 2.59 14.54 4.77
CA TYR A 229 1.43 14.69 5.63
C TYR A 229 0.68 15.96 5.30
N THR A 230 -0.62 15.85 5.23
CA THR A 230 -1.56 16.98 5.12
C THR A 230 -2.74 16.76 6.06
N GLU A 231 -3.46 17.83 6.36
CA GLU A 231 -4.69 17.77 7.15
C GLU A 231 -5.83 18.46 6.42
N CYS A 232 -7.02 17.89 6.50
CA CYS A 232 -8.24 18.50 5.98
C CYS A 232 -9.41 18.19 6.94
N ASN A 233 -10.11 19.23 7.39
CA ASN A 233 -11.26 19.12 8.29
C ASN A 233 -10.98 18.29 9.56
N GLY A 234 -9.77 18.41 10.12
CA GLY A 234 -9.34 17.68 11.31
C GLY A 234 -9.07 16.18 11.07
N VAL A 235 -9.03 15.71 9.83
CA VAL A 235 -8.57 14.37 9.45
C VAL A 235 -7.16 14.48 8.89
N GLY A 236 -6.24 13.68 9.42
CA GLY A 236 -4.88 13.57 8.89
C GLY A 236 -4.83 12.67 7.64
N TYR A 237 -4.04 13.06 6.64
CA TYR A 237 -3.76 12.27 5.44
C TYR A 237 -2.25 12.10 5.32
N TYR A 238 -1.80 10.88 5.52
CA TYR A 238 -0.39 10.56 5.50
C TYR A 238 -0.04 9.61 4.36
N THR A 239 0.76 10.10 3.43
CA THR A 239 1.36 9.28 2.39
C THR A 239 2.70 8.78 2.88
N LEU A 240 2.81 7.45 3.03
CA LEU A 240 4.02 6.75 3.44
C LEU A 240 4.93 6.56 2.23
N ASN A 241 6.21 6.84 2.41
CA ASN A 241 7.19 6.61 1.35
C ASN A 241 7.37 5.12 1.06
N SER A 242 7.68 4.80 -0.18
CA SER A 242 7.97 3.44 -0.65
C SER A 242 9.06 2.76 0.19
N MET A 243 8.94 1.46 0.39
CA MET A 243 10.00 0.66 1.02
C MET A 243 11.28 0.64 0.18
N SER A 244 11.19 0.80 -1.14
CA SER A 244 12.22 0.35 -2.06
C SER A 244 12.85 1.44 -2.93
N ASN A 245 12.05 2.34 -3.48
CA ASN A 245 12.51 3.26 -4.50
C ASN A 245 11.57 4.45 -4.72
N HIS A 246 12.02 5.43 -5.47
CA HIS A 246 11.16 6.44 -6.09
C HIS A 246 11.15 6.25 -7.60
N TRP A 247 9.95 6.09 -8.18
CA TRP A 247 9.77 5.94 -9.63
C TRP A 247 9.96 7.27 -10.36
N ILE A 248 10.82 7.28 -11.38
CA ILE A 248 11.21 8.50 -12.11
C ILE A 248 10.98 8.40 -13.61
N GLY A 249 10.71 7.20 -14.12
CA GLY A 249 10.50 6.96 -15.54
C GLY A 249 11.76 7.14 -16.42
N LYS A 250 11.55 7.20 -17.71
CA LYS A 250 12.62 7.17 -18.72
C LYS A 250 13.55 8.40 -18.71
N GLY A 251 13.07 9.55 -18.23
CA GLY A 251 13.85 10.80 -18.24
C GLY A 251 15.12 10.79 -17.40
N PHE A 252 15.17 9.93 -16.38
CA PHE A 252 16.30 9.76 -15.48
C PHE A 252 16.81 8.31 -15.44
N ALA A 253 16.54 7.54 -16.52
CA ALA A 253 16.97 6.15 -16.60
C ALA A 253 18.49 6.02 -16.43
N LYS A 254 18.90 5.13 -15.53
CA LYS A 254 20.32 4.90 -15.25
C LYS A 254 20.57 3.48 -14.74
N HIS A 255 21.50 2.79 -15.36
CA HIS A 255 22.03 1.53 -14.86
C HIS A 255 22.95 1.79 -13.66
N ARG A 256 22.66 1.15 -12.53
CA ARG A 256 23.37 1.32 -11.24
C ARG A 256 23.93 0.01 -10.71
N PHE A 257 23.53 -1.11 -11.28
CA PHE A 257 23.86 -2.45 -10.81
C PHE A 257 24.57 -3.25 -11.89
N SER A 258 24.96 -4.48 -11.57
CA SER A 258 25.58 -5.38 -12.56
C SER A 258 24.62 -5.69 -13.70
N ASN A 259 25.17 -6.03 -14.86
CA ASN A 259 24.38 -6.43 -16.03
C ASN A 259 23.41 -7.60 -15.72
N GLU A 260 23.81 -8.51 -14.83
CA GLU A 260 22.98 -9.64 -14.41
C GLU A 260 21.73 -9.17 -13.65
N ILE A 261 21.90 -8.25 -12.68
CA ILE A 261 20.81 -7.65 -11.92
C ILE A 261 19.90 -6.85 -12.84
N GLU A 262 20.47 -5.98 -13.67
CA GLU A 262 19.69 -5.11 -14.57
C GLU A 262 18.93 -5.90 -15.64
N SER A 263 19.45 -7.05 -16.08
CA SER A 263 18.76 -7.93 -17.01
C SER A 263 17.59 -8.67 -16.34
N SER A 264 17.72 -9.01 -15.06
CA SER A 264 16.67 -9.65 -14.28
C SER A 264 15.59 -8.68 -13.78
N PHE A 265 15.96 -7.41 -13.60
CA PHE A 265 15.09 -6.32 -13.12
C PHE A 265 15.15 -5.11 -14.06
N PRO A 266 14.63 -5.21 -15.29
CA PRO A 266 14.82 -4.19 -16.33
C PRO A 266 14.20 -2.83 -15.98
N ASN A 267 13.21 -2.79 -15.10
CA ASN A 267 12.57 -1.56 -14.64
C ASN A 267 13.35 -0.82 -13.55
N LEU A 268 14.35 -1.46 -12.94
CA LEU A 268 15.18 -0.87 -11.89
C LEU A 268 15.88 0.41 -12.35
N GLN A 269 16.31 0.47 -13.63
CA GLN A 269 16.91 1.65 -14.24
C GLN A 269 16.02 2.90 -14.23
N TYR A 270 14.69 2.74 -14.13
CA TYR A 270 13.72 3.83 -14.15
C TYR A 270 13.37 4.35 -12.75
N THR A 271 14.16 3.96 -11.74
CA THR A 271 13.94 4.33 -10.34
C THR A 271 15.16 5.05 -9.75
N PHE A 272 14.94 5.76 -8.65
CA PHE A 272 15.98 6.06 -7.66
C PHE A 272 15.84 5.06 -6.51
N PRO A 273 16.59 3.95 -6.50
CA PRO A 273 16.47 2.91 -5.49
C PRO A 273 17.10 3.35 -4.16
N TYR A 274 16.53 2.89 -3.05
CA TYR A 274 17.05 3.15 -1.71
C TYR A 274 18.06 2.08 -1.30
N LYS A 275 19.16 2.47 -0.66
CA LYS A 275 20.20 1.55 -0.13
C LYS A 275 19.66 0.66 1.00
N LYS A 276 18.65 1.13 1.73
CA LYS A 276 18.02 0.39 2.84
C LYS A 276 16.50 0.43 2.72
N PRO A 277 15.79 -0.59 3.20
CA PRO A 277 14.33 -0.60 3.17
C PRO A 277 13.76 0.47 4.10
N LEU A 278 12.72 1.16 3.64
CA LEU A 278 11.96 2.09 4.46
C LEU A 278 10.67 1.43 4.94
N TYR A 279 10.34 1.65 6.19
CA TYR A 279 9.11 1.21 6.84
C TYR A 279 8.92 2.02 8.13
N ALA A 280 7.75 1.95 8.73
CA ALA A 280 7.48 2.65 9.96
C ALA A 280 6.87 1.73 11.03
N VAL A 281 7.02 2.15 12.28
CA VAL A 281 6.21 1.70 13.40
C VAL A 281 5.28 2.85 13.77
N VAL A 282 3.99 2.57 13.87
CA VAL A 282 2.99 3.56 14.26
C VAL A 282 2.45 3.20 15.63
N GLU A 283 2.44 4.17 16.54
CA GLU A 283 1.84 4.06 17.86
C GLU A 283 0.67 5.03 17.97
N LEU A 284 -0.51 4.51 18.29
CA LEU A 284 -1.74 5.29 18.48
C LEU A 284 -2.10 5.33 19.96
N ASP A 285 -2.47 6.49 20.44
CA ASP A 285 -3.13 6.67 21.72
C ASP A 285 -4.33 7.63 21.59
N SER A 286 -5.01 7.94 22.70
CA SER A 286 -6.21 8.81 22.70
C SER A 286 -5.95 10.27 22.29
N LYS A 287 -4.69 10.64 22.09
CA LYS A 287 -4.30 12.04 21.81
C LYS A 287 -3.55 12.22 20.50
N ARG A 288 -2.89 11.15 20.01
CA ARG A 288 -1.97 11.26 18.88
C ARG A 288 -1.71 9.94 18.18
N ALA A 289 -1.19 10.05 16.96
CA ALA A 289 -0.36 9.02 16.34
C ALA A 289 1.10 9.47 16.39
N TYR A 290 1.98 8.57 16.80
CA TYR A 290 3.43 8.73 16.63
C TYR A 290 3.91 7.75 15.57
N ILE A 291 4.53 8.28 14.52
CA ILE A 291 5.11 7.52 13.42
C ILE A 291 6.62 7.53 13.62
N LYS A 292 7.19 6.39 13.96
CA LYS A 292 8.62 6.17 14.03
C LYS A 292 9.10 5.68 12.67
N GLY A 293 9.72 6.55 11.95
CA GLY A 293 10.15 6.33 10.58
C GLY A 293 11.56 5.76 10.47
N LYS A 294 12.14 5.93 9.30
CA LYS A 294 13.49 5.43 8.98
C LYS A 294 14.16 6.32 7.94
N THR A 295 15.40 6.69 8.19
CA THR A 295 16.23 7.42 7.24
C THR A 295 17.08 6.46 6.44
N GLY A 296 17.08 6.62 5.13
CA GLY A 296 17.89 5.89 4.17
C GLY A 296 18.68 6.84 3.26
N GLU A 297 19.26 6.26 2.22
CA GLU A 297 20.03 6.94 1.18
C GLU A 297 19.67 6.36 -0.18
N PHE A 298 19.84 7.13 -1.24
CA PHE A 298 19.75 6.62 -2.60
C PHE A 298 21.04 5.87 -2.99
N PHE A 299 20.90 4.88 -3.89
CA PHE A 299 22.04 4.39 -4.65
C PHE A 299 22.53 5.48 -5.60
N GLU A 300 23.83 5.58 -5.76
CA GLU A 300 24.48 6.57 -6.64
C GLU A 300 24.48 6.11 -8.12
N PRO A 301 24.34 7.06 -9.08
CA PRO A 301 24.04 8.47 -8.85
C PRO A 301 22.60 8.67 -8.36
N GLY A 302 22.43 9.51 -7.33
CA GLY A 302 21.16 9.88 -6.75
C GLY A 302 20.43 11.00 -7.51
N PRO A 303 19.28 11.48 -6.98
CA PRO A 303 18.50 12.54 -7.63
C PRO A 303 19.29 13.82 -7.89
N VAL A 304 20.05 14.27 -6.92
CA VAL A 304 20.85 15.51 -7.02
C VAL A 304 21.94 15.36 -8.07
N ASP A 305 22.65 14.23 -8.08
CA ASP A 305 23.75 13.95 -9.03
C ASP A 305 23.24 13.93 -10.48
N MET A 306 21.99 13.54 -10.66
CA MET A 306 21.34 13.46 -11.96
C MET A 306 20.57 14.74 -12.35
N GLY A 307 20.67 15.79 -11.55
CA GLY A 307 19.99 17.06 -11.81
C GLY A 307 18.48 17.02 -11.71
N CYS A 308 17.91 16.09 -10.93
CA CYS A 308 16.50 16.07 -10.63
C CYS A 308 16.11 17.32 -9.83
N LYS A 309 15.19 18.11 -10.36
CA LYS A 309 14.70 19.33 -9.71
C LYS A 309 13.69 19.07 -8.59
N GLN A 310 13.09 17.89 -8.59
CA GLN A 310 12.17 17.50 -7.53
C GLN A 310 12.96 17.19 -6.26
N GLU A 311 12.54 17.73 -5.14
CA GLU A 311 13.09 17.38 -3.83
C GLU A 311 12.59 16.00 -3.43
N LEU A 312 13.46 15.01 -3.57
CA LEU A 312 13.19 13.61 -3.23
C LEU A 312 13.95 13.21 -1.98
N SER A 313 13.32 12.38 -1.16
CA SER A 313 13.92 11.86 0.08
C SER A 313 13.78 10.35 0.13
N ALA A 314 14.89 9.67 0.45
CA ALA A 314 14.91 8.25 0.80
C ALA A 314 14.64 8.08 2.29
N SER A 315 13.58 8.68 2.81
CA SER A 315 13.26 8.66 4.25
C SER A 315 11.77 8.62 4.51
N ILE A 316 11.42 8.03 5.63
CA ILE A 316 10.17 8.22 6.36
C ILE A 316 10.56 8.96 7.62
N ARG A 317 10.05 10.18 7.81
CA ARG A 317 10.41 11.03 8.96
C ARG A 317 9.62 10.63 10.20
N ASP A 318 10.25 10.72 11.36
CA ASP A 318 9.52 10.68 12.62
C ASP A 318 8.49 11.81 12.66
N ARG A 319 7.28 11.46 13.09
CA ARG A 319 6.15 12.40 13.06
C ARG A 319 5.20 12.17 14.23
N GLU A 320 4.80 13.25 14.86
CA GLU A 320 3.71 13.27 15.83
C GLU A 320 2.50 13.97 15.18
N ILE A 321 1.36 13.29 15.13
CA ILE A 321 0.09 13.81 14.64
C ILE A 321 -0.86 13.87 15.84
N VAL A 322 -1.19 15.06 16.29
CA VAL A 322 -2.05 15.31 17.45
C VAL A 322 -3.47 15.57 16.97
N TRP A 323 -4.49 15.02 17.67
CA TRP A 323 -5.91 15.19 17.34
C TRP A 323 -6.82 15.62 18.49
#